data_77dd03b3ddfbcf6174e6c7939e2c6cef
#
_entry.id   77dd03b3ddfbcf6174e6c7939e2c6cef
#
_cell.length_a   1.000
_cell.length_b   1.000
_cell.length_c   1.000
_cell.angle_alpha   90.00
_cell.angle_beta   90.00
_cell.angle_gamma   90.00
#
_symmetry.space_group_name_H-M   'P 1'
#
loop_
_entity.id
_entity.type
_entity.pdbx_description
1 polymer ?
#
loop_
_entity_poly.entity_id
_entity_poly.type
_entity_poly.pdbx_seq_one_letter_code
_entity_poly.pdbx_strand_id
1 'polypeptide(L)'
;MSRPVFASTLVFALCLSSLAFAQQPLAAAPASPVFLPRYDFHLSAAALANTDPRFSWDTHFGGDIDVVDYVYGRTSAILNYEAILGNEFRAFDPNQGNYTLELATSVRLGRTEVAGIFNHVSRHLSDRPKRFPIAWNILGVRVLRQTTAKGAVIDFVADFGGTTQRVNVDYEWSANTAVEVRRPVHPGLGVFARGTGHLMFVSPERARGTQTGGEIEGGIRLMGQAGVAEFFAGFERRFDAHQLDFEPRHWFMVGFRVLRQ
;
A
#
# COMPACT_ATOMS: atom_id res chain seq x y z
N MET A 1 32.56 -3.70 -43.19
CA MET A 1 32.71 -3.91 -41.74
C MET A 1 31.57 -3.20 -41.03
N SER A 2 30.49 -3.91 -40.77
CA SER A 2 29.28 -3.39 -40.08
C SER A 2 29.39 -3.72 -38.60
N ARG A 3 29.33 -2.69 -37.75
CA ARG A 3 29.32 -2.84 -36.29
C ARG A 3 27.89 -3.16 -35.80
N PRO A 4 27.68 -4.13 -34.95
CA PRO A 4 26.37 -4.38 -34.38
C PRO A 4 26.07 -3.31 -33.29
N VAL A 5 24.90 -2.68 -33.40
CA VAL A 5 24.33 -1.81 -32.40
C VAL A 5 23.73 -2.72 -31.31
N PHE A 6 24.35 -2.80 -30.15
CA PHE A 6 23.75 -3.41 -28.97
C PHE A 6 22.62 -2.52 -28.45
N ALA A 7 21.40 -2.93 -28.68
CA ALA A 7 20.24 -2.36 -28.00
C ALA A 7 20.23 -2.87 -26.56
N SER A 8 20.66 -2.02 -25.64
CA SER A 8 20.53 -2.27 -24.18
C SER A 8 19.07 -2.18 -23.80
N THR A 9 18.39 -3.30 -23.70
CA THR A 9 17.05 -3.39 -23.11
C THR A 9 17.17 -3.18 -21.62
N LEU A 10 16.82 -1.97 -21.15
CA LEU A 10 16.72 -1.63 -19.74
C LEU A 10 15.52 -2.36 -19.15
N VAL A 11 15.74 -3.53 -18.57
CA VAL A 11 14.74 -4.22 -17.77
C VAL A 11 14.63 -3.50 -16.43
N PHE A 12 13.63 -2.63 -16.31
CA PHE A 12 13.21 -2.10 -15.00
C PHE A 12 12.60 -3.25 -14.20
N ALA A 13 13.41 -3.89 -13.36
CA ALA A 13 12.91 -4.77 -12.32
C ALA A 13 12.23 -3.88 -11.25
N LEU A 14 10.91 -3.73 -11.38
CA LEU A 14 10.05 -3.10 -10.37
C LEU A 14 9.97 -4.03 -9.16
N CYS A 15 10.68 -3.72 -8.10
CA CYS A 15 10.54 -4.37 -6.79
C CYS A 15 9.52 -3.59 -5.97
N LEU A 16 8.47 -4.26 -5.52
CA LEU A 16 7.20 -3.65 -5.10
C LEU A 16 6.78 -4.10 -3.68
N SER A 17 6.49 -3.24 -2.70
CA SER A 17 5.98 -3.58 -1.36
C SER A 17 4.61 -2.99 -1.03
N SER A 18 3.91 -3.67 -0.11
CA SER A 18 2.53 -3.40 0.24
C SER A 18 2.33 -1.99 0.81
N LEU A 19 1.70 -1.15 0.02
CA LEU A 19 0.92 -0.04 0.54
C LEU A 19 -0.53 -0.49 0.51
N ALA A 20 -1.16 -0.50 1.68
CA ALA A 20 -2.60 -0.59 1.72
C ALA A 20 -3.17 0.50 0.80
N PHE A 21 -3.82 0.10 -0.28
CA PHE A 21 -4.47 1.05 -1.15
C PHE A 21 -5.64 1.64 -0.41
N ALA A 22 -5.36 2.74 0.21
CA ALA A 22 -6.34 3.44 0.95
C ALA A 22 -7.07 4.50 0.11
N GLN A 23 -6.58 4.88 -1.03
CA GLN A 23 -7.25 5.89 -1.83
C GLN A 23 -7.65 5.35 -3.20
N GLN A 24 -8.92 5.00 -3.35
CA GLN A 24 -9.45 4.64 -4.67
C GLN A 24 -9.42 5.84 -5.61
N PRO A 25 -8.97 5.65 -6.85
CA PRO A 25 -8.90 6.73 -7.79
C PRO A 25 -10.28 7.21 -8.22
N LEU A 26 -10.40 8.50 -8.28
CA LEU A 26 -11.33 9.33 -9.03
C LEU A 26 -12.78 8.85 -9.15
N ALA A 27 -13.57 9.15 -8.12
CA ALA A 27 -15.00 9.34 -8.33
C ALA A 27 -15.24 10.58 -9.23
N ALA A 28 -16.32 10.56 -10.01
CA ALA A 28 -16.76 11.75 -10.75
C ALA A 28 -16.95 12.92 -9.79
N ALA A 29 -16.50 14.11 -10.19
CA ALA A 29 -16.69 15.30 -9.38
C ALA A 29 -18.19 15.57 -9.17
N PRO A 30 -18.65 15.85 -7.94
CA PRO A 30 -20.03 16.24 -7.70
C PRO A 30 -20.34 17.61 -8.29
N ALA A 31 -21.62 17.92 -8.47
CA ALA A 31 -22.03 19.23 -8.99
C ALA A 31 -21.82 20.38 -8.01
N SER A 32 -21.73 20.10 -6.72
CA SER A 32 -21.51 21.04 -5.63
C SER A 32 -20.72 20.37 -4.50
N PRO A 33 -20.11 21.12 -3.58
CA PRO A 33 -19.41 20.55 -2.43
C PRO A 33 -20.29 19.60 -1.60
N VAL A 34 -19.75 18.44 -1.25
CA VAL A 34 -20.44 17.42 -0.47
C VAL A 34 -19.57 16.99 0.70
N PHE A 35 -20.16 16.88 1.90
CA PHE A 35 -19.52 16.33 3.09
C PHE A 35 -19.75 14.83 3.16
N LEU A 36 -18.71 14.09 3.54
CA LEU A 36 -18.70 12.63 3.69
C LEU A 36 -19.29 11.90 2.47
N PRO A 37 -18.86 12.25 1.23
CA PRO A 37 -19.45 11.66 0.02
C PRO A 37 -19.12 10.18 -0.13
N ARG A 38 -18.03 9.72 0.48
CA ARG A 38 -17.55 8.36 0.35
C ARG A 38 -16.85 7.89 1.62
N TYR A 39 -17.08 6.65 1.98
CA TYR A 39 -16.25 5.92 2.92
C TYR A 39 -16.11 4.47 2.44
N ASP A 40 -14.89 3.97 2.46
CA ASP A 40 -14.56 2.60 2.10
C ASP A 40 -13.99 1.89 3.33
N PHE A 41 -14.30 0.63 3.46
CA PHE A 41 -13.75 -0.23 4.49
C PHE A 41 -13.02 -1.40 3.83
N HIS A 42 -11.90 -1.81 4.41
CA HIS A 42 -11.20 -3.01 3.99
C HIS A 42 -10.84 -3.89 5.19
N LEU A 43 -10.88 -5.18 4.94
CA LEU A 43 -10.36 -6.23 5.81
C LEU A 43 -9.61 -7.22 4.93
N SER A 44 -8.40 -7.59 5.31
CA SER A 44 -7.65 -8.62 4.58
C SER A 44 -6.85 -9.51 5.52
N ALA A 45 -6.59 -10.74 5.05
CA ALA A 45 -5.65 -11.65 5.69
C ALA A 45 -4.93 -12.46 4.61
N ALA A 46 -3.61 -12.57 4.74
CA ALA A 46 -2.75 -13.37 3.88
C ALA A 46 -1.87 -14.30 4.70
N ALA A 47 -1.89 -15.58 4.38
CA ALA A 47 -0.95 -16.55 4.91
C ALA A 47 0.41 -16.39 4.21
N LEU A 48 1.47 -16.28 4.98
CA LEU A 48 2.83 -16.04 4.52
C LEU A 48 3.63 -17.35 4.49
N ALA A 49 4.09 -17.76 3.32
CA ALA A 49 4.90 -18.98 3.16
C ALA A 49 6.37 -18.68 3.48
N ASN A 50 6.76 -18.91 4.72
CA ASN A 50 8.14 -18.75 5.18
C ASN A 50 8.43 -19.66 6.40
N THR A 51 9.68 -19.69 6.87
CA THR A 51 10.13 -20.52 8.00
C THR A 51 10.39 -19.73 9.29
N ASP A 52 10.31 -18.40 9.25
CA ASP A 52 10.49 -17.56 10.42
C ASP A 52 9.19 -17.55 11.25
N PRO A 53 9.19 -18.06 12.47
CA PRO A 53 7.98 -18.19 13.28
C PRO A 53 7.33 -16.85 13.65
N ARG A 54 7.99 -15.72 13.40
CA ARG A 54 7.44 -14.38 13.62
C ARG A 54 6.43 -13.96 12.54
N PHE A 55 6.40 -14.65 11.40
CA PHE A 55 5.61 -14.27 10.23
C PHE A 55 4.80 -15.47 9.73
N SER A 56 3.54 -15.57 10.09
CA SER A 56 2.64 -16.60 9.55
C SER A 56 1.43 -16.00 8.83
N TRP A 57 0.95 -14.86 9.31
CA TRP A 57 -0.17 -14.13 8.69
C TRP A 57 0.09 -12.64 8.71
N ASP A 58 -0.25 -11.99 7.61
CA ASP A 58 -0.37 -10.55 7.52
C ASP A 58 -1.85 -10.18 7.41
N THR A 59 -2.32 -9.33 8.31
CA THR A 59 -3.73 -8.95 8.36
C THR A 59 -3.86 -7.44 8.42
N HIS A 60 -4.82 -6.91 7.67
CA HIS A 60 -5.12 -5.48 7.67
C HIS A 60 -6.60 -5.25 7.90
N PHE A 61 -6.91 -4.20 8.63
CA PHE A 61 -8.24 -3.61 8.63
C PHE A 61 -8.14 -2.10 8.71
N GLY A 62 -9.09 -1.44 8.05
CA GLY A 62 -9.08 0.01 8.03
C GLY A 62 -10.11 0.56 7.08
N GLY A 63 -9.91 1.81 6.72
CA GLY A 63 -10.77 2.48 5.78
C GLY A 63 -10.23 3.83 5.36
N ASP A 64 -10.84 4.37 4.33
CA ASP A 64 -10.65 5.73 3.89
C ASP A 64 -11.99 6.46 3.80
N ILE A 65 -11.96 7.74 4.13
CA ILE A 65 -13.11 8.63 4.18
C ILE A 65 -12.77 9.87 3.37
N ASP A 66 -13.57 10.19 2.37
CA ASP A 66 -13.57 11.53 1.81
C ASP A 66 -14.36 12.44 2.76
N VAL A 67 -13.65 13.29 3.50
CA VAL A 67 -14.23 14.20 4.50
C VAL A 67 -15.05 15.29 3.83
N VAL A 68 -14.53 15.85 2.75
CA VAL A 68 -15.21 16.81 1.90
C VAL A 68 -14.70 16.70 0.47
N ASP A 69 -15.64 16.66 -0.47
CA ASP A 69 -15.40 16.86 -1.88
C ASP A 69 -15.85 18.28 -2.26
N TYR A 70 -14.91 19.12 -2.67
CA TYR A 70 -15.17 20.52 -3.01
C TYR A 70 -15.21 20.76 -4.53
N VAL A 71 -15.57 19.71 -5.30
CA VAL A 71 -15.72 19.71 -6.77
C VAL A 71 -14.37 19.66 -7.51
N TYR A 72 -13.46 20.56 -7.19
CA TYR A 72 -12.13 20.64 -7.80
C TYR A 72 -11.08 19.72 -7.18
N GLY A 73 -11.46 19.04 -6.11
CA GLY A 73 -10.63 18.15 -5.35
C GLY A 73 -11.36 17.66 -4.13
N ARG A 74 -10.64 16.97 -3.24
CA ARG A 74 -11.20 16.44 -1.98
C ARG A 74 -10.17 16.48 -0.86
N THR A 75 -10.67 16.47 0.37
CA THR A 75 -9.88 16.18 1.56
C THR A 75 -10.29 14.80 2.04
N SER A 76 -9.32 13.92 2.27
CA SER A 76 -9.55 12.55 2.73
C SER A 76 -8.71 12.22 3.94
N ALA A 77 -9.19 11.27 4.73
CA ALA A 77 -8.49 10.67 5.85
C ALA A 77 -8.46 9.16 5.69
N ILE A 78 -7.31 8.55 6.01
CA ILE A 78 -7.08 7.13 5.91
C ILE A 78 -6.60 6.62 7.24
N LEU A 79 -7.14 5.49 7.66
CA LEU A 79 -6.69 4.72 8.80
C LEU A 79 -6.46 3.28 8.35
N ASN A 80 -5.29 2.74 8.62
CA ASN A 80 -5.01 1.32 8.45
C ASN A 80 -4.31 0.78 9.70
N TYR A 81 -4.76 -0.38 10.16
CA TYR A 81 -4.10 -1.19 11.15
C TYR A 81 -3.64 -2.50 10.51
N GLU A 82 -2.35 -2.78 10.64
CA GLU A 82 -1.73 -4.02 10.21
C GLU A 82 -1.38 -4.84 11.45
N ALA A 83 -1.75 -6.11 11.49
CA ALA A 83 -1.28 -7.04 12.50
C ALA A 83 -0.54 -8.22 11.84
N ILE A 84 0.74 -8.35 12.17
CA ILE A 84 1.53 -9.50 11.79
C ILE A 84 1.41 -10.55 12.88
N LEU A 85 0.88 -11.72 12.51
CA LEU A 85 0.74 -12.86 13.42
C LEU A 85 1.86 -13.85 13.15
N GLY A 86 2.36 -14.43 14.21
CA GLY A 86 3.39 -15.46 14.18
C GLY A 86 2.93 -16.76 14.83
N ASN A 87 3.88 -17.64 15.09
CA ASN A 87 3.72 -18.91 15.79
C ASN A 87 4.84 -19.10 16.83
N GLU A 88 5.41 -18.01 17.37
CA GLU A 88 6.57 -18.11 18.28
C GLU A 88 6.18 -18.75 19.63
N PHE A 89 5.07 -18.33 20.22
CA PHE A 89 4.62 -18.79 21.52
C PHE A 89 3.32 -19.60 21.45
N ARG A 90 2.49 -19.31 20.44
CA ARG A 90 1.20 -19.97 20.19
C ARG A 90 0.80 -19.77 18.72
N ALA A 91 -0.15 -20.54 18.25
CA ALA A 91 -0.77 -20.30 16.96
C ALA A 91 -1.45 -18.92 16.92
N PHE A 92 -1.31 -18.20 15.82
CA PHE A 92 -1.81 -16.82 15.63
C PHE A 92 -1.33 -15.84 16.71
N ASP A 93 -0.09 -15.99 17.13
CA ASP A 93 0.52 -15.13 18.13
C ASP A 93 0.72 -13.71 17.61
N PRO A 94 0.07 -12.67 18.17
CA PRO A 94 0.26 -11.30 17.73
C PRO A 94 1.71 -10.85 17.93
N ASN A 95 2.41 -10.64 16.83
CA ASN A 95 3.84 -10.29 16.85
C ASN A 95 4.02 -8.77 16.72
N GLN A 96 3.35 -8.16 15.74
CA GLN A 96 3.44 -6.73 15.48
C GLN A 96 2.05 -6.14 15.25
N GLY A 97 1.87 -4.89 15.67
CA GLY A 97 0.71 -4.08 15.35
C GLY A 97 1.17 -2.71 14.85
N ASN A 98 0.85 -2.36 13.62
CA ASN A 98 1.30 -1.15 12.98
C ASN A 98 0.10 -0.27 12.62
N TYR A 99 0.20 1.03 12.91
CA TYR A 99 -0.83 2.01 12.57
C TYR A 99 -0.33 2.93 11.48
N THR A 100 -1.18 3.18 10.50
CA THR A 100 -0.97 4.22 9.49
C THR A 100 -2.16 5.17 9.54
N LEU A 101 -1.86 6.45 9.74
CA LEU A 101 -2.82 7.54 9.68
C LEU A 101 -2.39 8.47 8.55
N GLU A 102 -3.29 8.81 7.64
CA GLU A 102 -2.99 9.73 6.57
C GLU A 102 -4.09 10.78 6.44
N LEU A 103 -3.68 12.01 6.18
CA LEU A 103 -4.53 13.10 5.72
C LEU A 103 -4.05 13.55 4.35
N ALA A 104 -4.96 13.74 3.44
CA ALA A 104 -4.66 14.23 2.10
C ALA A 104 -5.62 15.34 1.68
N THR A 105 -5.12 16.29 0.91
CA THR A 105 -5.95 17.27 0.21
C THR A 105 -5.48 17.37 -1.23
N SER A 106 -6.40 17.40 -2.18
CA SER A 106 -6.10 17.19 -3.58
C SER A 106 -6.70 18.23 -4.51
N VAL A 107 -6.19 18.24 -5.75
CA VAL A 107 -6.77 18.99 -6.86
C VAL A 107 -6.93 18.03 -8.04
N ARG A 108 -8.09 18.08 -8.70
CA ARG A 108 -8.40 17.31 -9.91
C ARG A 108 -7.90 18.03 -11.16
N LEU A 109 -7.11 17.33 -11.95
CA LEU A 109 -6.56 17.79 -13.22
C LEU A 109 -7.01 16.82 -14.32
N GLY A 110 -8.26 16.91 -14.72
CA GLY A 110 -8.88 15.98 -15.68
C GLY A 110 -8.96 14.55 -15.11
N ARG A 111 -8.21 13.60 -15.71
CA ARG A 111 -8.14 12.21 -15.27
C ARG A 111 -7.01 11.94 -14.25
N THR A 112 -6.39 12.98 -13.75
CA THR A 112 -5.32 12.92 -12.77
C THR A 112 -5.74 13.72 -11.56
N GLU A 113 -5.41 13.24 -10.39
CA GLU A 113 -5.57 13.96 -9.12
C GLU A 113 -4.18 14.12 -8.49
N VAL A 114 -3.86 15.30 -8.01
CA VAL A 114 -2.61 15.59 -7.31
C VAL A 114 -2.96 16.00 -5.90
N ALA A 115 -2.40 15.33 -4.91
CA ALA A 115 -2.66 15.56 -3.51
C ALA A 115 -1.38 15.92 -2.73
N GLY A 116 -1.49 16.86 -1.80
CA GLY A 116 -0.59 16.97 -0.68
C GLY A 116 -0.98 15.94 0.37
N ILE A 117 -0.02 15.20 0.90
CA ILE A 117 -0.25 14.14 1.88
C ILE A 117 0.56 14.39 3.16
N PHE A 118 -0.05 14.11 4.29
CA PHE A 118 0.63 13.90 5.57
C PHE A 118 0.34 12.48 6.03
N ASN A 119 1.39 11.68 6.24
CA ASN A 119 1.29 10.30 6.64
C ASN A 119 2.05 10.08 7.96
N HIS A 120 1.40 9.46 8.92
CA HIS A 120 1.98 9.02 10.19
C HIS A 120 1.99 7.51 10.26
N VAL A 121 3.15 6.92 10.52
CA VAL A 121 3.31 5.49 10.75
C VAL A 121 3.85 5.27 12.16
N SER A 122 3.23 4.36 12.90
CA SER A 122 3.70 3.93 14.22
C SER A 122 3.71 2.41 14.28
N ARG A 123 4.84 1.83 14.69
CA ARG A 123 5.05 0.38 14.77
C ARG A 123 5.14 -0.08 16.22
N HIS A 124 4.42 -1.15 16.53
CA HIS A 124 4.31 -1.71 17.87
C HIS A 124 4.60 -3.20 17.87
N LEU A 125 5.31 -3.67 18.90
CA LEU A 125 5.34 -5.07 19.27
C LEU A 125 4.10 -5.35 20.12
N SER A 126 3.18 -6.19 19.65
CA SER A 126 1.86 -6.36 20.27
C SER A 126 1.96 -6.85 21.73
N ASP A 127 2.26 -8.12 21.93
CA ASP A 127 2.31 -8.74 23.27
C ASP A 127 3.75 -8.82 23.83
N ARG A 128 4.67 -8.01 23.32
CA ARG A 128 6.09 -8.03 23.68
C ARG A 128 6.57 -6.69 24.19
N PRO A 129 7.48 -6.67 25.17
CA PRO A 129 8.04 -5.42 25.68
C PRO A 129 8.89 -4.73 24.59
N LYS A 130 8.60 -3.47 24.35
CA LYS A 130 9.40 -2.57 23.51
C LYS A 130 9.88 -1.40 24.35
N ARG A 131 11.18 -1.19 24.41
CA ARG A 131 11.82 -0.18 25.27
C ARG A 131 11.71 1.24 24.70
N PHE A 132 11.38 1.39 23.42
CA PHE A 132 11.37 2.66 22.71
C PHE A 132 10.27 2.70 21.65
N PRO A 133 9.69 3.87 21.38
CA PRO A 133 8.73 4.02 20.30
C PRO A 133 9.43 3.94 18.93
N ILE A 134 8.71 3.49 17.92
CA ILE A 134 9.14 3.50 16.52
C ILE A 134 8.04 4.19 15.72
N ALA A 135 8.32 5.38 15.22
CA ALA A 135 7.34 6.16 14.47
C ALA A 135 8.01 7.17 13.54
N TRP A 136 7.32 7.55 12.48
CA TRP A 136 7.76 8.63 11.60
C TRP A 136 6.58 9.31 10.90
N ASN A 137 6.80 10.56 10.51
CA ASN A 137 5.85 11.36 9.74
C ASN A 137 6.45 11.71 8.39
N ILE A 138 5.65 11.58 7.33
CA ILE A 138 6.03 11.96 5.98
C ILE A 138 5.11 13.09 5.52
N LEU A 139 5.70 14.14 4.96
CA LEU A 139 4.98 15.16 4.21
C LEU A 139 5.38 15.01 2.75
N GLY A 140 4.40 14.92 1.86
CA GLY A 140 4.68 14.58 0.47
C GLY A 140 3.59 14.98 -0.51
N VAL A 141 3.77 14.49 -1.72
CA VAL A 141 2.84 14.67 -2.84
C VAL A 141 2.47 13.30 -3.40
N ARG A 142 1.21 13.13 -3.75
CA ARG A 142 0.64 11.96 -4.41
C ARG A 142 0.05 12.34 -5.76
N VAL A 143 0.27 11.48 -6.73
CA VAL A 143 -0.39 11.53 -8.03
C VAL A 143 -1.25 10.28 -8.16
N LEU A 144 -2.53 10.48 -8.47
CA LEU A 144 -3.48 9.42 -8.76
C LEU A 144 -3.98 9.56 -10.19
N ARG A 145 -4.09 8.45 -10.89
CA ARG A 145 -4.65 8.42 -12.25
C ARG A 145 -5.43 7.14 -12.47
N GLN A 146 -6.60 7.30 -13.07
CA GLN A 146 -7.39 6.16 -13.56
C GLN A 146 -7.51 6.23 -15.08
N THR A 147 -7.42 5.09 -15.73
CA THR A 147 -7.71 4.94 -17.16
C THR A 147 -8.42 3.63 -17.44
N THR A 148 -8.97 3.50 -18.62
CA THR A 148 -9.60 2.25 -19.07
C THR A 148 -8.98 1.82 -20.39
N ALA A 149 -8.68 0.53 -20.53
CA ALA A 149 -8.17 -0.04 -21.75
C ALA A 149 -8.73 -1.45 -21.95
N LYS A 150 -9.29 -1.73 -23.13
CA LYS A 150 -9.83 -3.05 -23.51
C LYS A 150 -10.78 -3.66 -22.46
N GLY A 151 -11.63 -2.82 -21.86
CA GLY A 151 -12.57 -3.25 -20.82
C GLY A 151 -11.98 -3.49 -19.42
N ALA A 152 -10.71 -3.20 -19.23
CA ALA A 152 -10.07 -3.17 -17.93
C ALA A 152 -10.00 -1.74 -17.38
N VAL A 153 -10.17 -1.58 -16.09
CA VAL A 153 -9.87 -0.36 -15.33
C VAL A 153 -8.44 -0.48 -14.81
N ILE A 154 -7.66 0.56 -15.00
CA ILE A 154 -6.26 0.65 -14.59
C ILE A 154 -6.11 1.85 -13.67
N ASP A 155 -5.73 1.60 -12.45
CA ASP A 155 -5.44 2.60 -11.44
C ASP A 155 -3.93 2.71 -11.22
N PHE A 156 -3.45 3.94 -11.16
CA PHE A 156 -2.05 4.26 -10.89
C PHE A 156 -1.97 5.25 -9.74
N VAL A 157 -1.07 4.98 -8.81
CA VAL A 157 -0.72 5.87 -7.70
C VAL A 157 0.79 5.98 -7.62
N ALA A 158 1.29 7.18 -7.38
CA ALA A 158 2.69 7.42 -7.07
C ALA A 158 2.81 8.49 -5.99
N ASP A 159 3.62 8.21 -4.97
CA ASP A 159 3.88 9.14 -3.85
C ASP A 159 5.37 9.43 -3.77
N PHE A 160 5.69 10.65 -3.37
CA PHE A 160 7.03 11.03 -2.97
C PHE A 160 6.94 12.00 -1.80
N GLY A 161 7.74 11.75 -0.74
CA GLY A 161 7.71 12.61 0.43
C GLY A 161 8.95 12.51 1.31
N GLY A 162 9.18 13.58 2.08
CA GLY A 162 10.25 13.66 3.06
C GLY A 162 9.76 13.36 4.47
N THR A 163 10.60 12.71 5.26
CA THR A 163 10.35 12.47 6.68
C THR A 163 10.56 13.76 7.46
N THR A 164 9.50 14.28 8.03
CA THR A 164 9.53 15.53 8.81
C THR A 164 9.81 15.31 10.29
N GLN A 165 9.48 14.14 10.80
CA GLN A 165 9.73 13.72 12.18
C GLN A 165 9.95 12.21 12.20
N ARG A 166 10.92 11.76 12.99
CA ARG A 166 11.22 10.33 13.13
C ARG A 166 11.71 9.99 14.54
N VAL A 167 11.35 8.80 14.98
CA VAL A 167 11.77 8.25 16.27
C VAL A 167 12.22 6.81 16.06
N ASN A 168 13.49 6.53 16.34
CA ASN A 168 14.15 5.22 16.23
C ASN A 168 14.09 4.57 14.83
N VAL A 169 14.00 5.38 13.78
CA VAL A 169 14.20 5.00 12.38
C VAL A 169 15.19 5.96 11.72
N ASP A 170 15.78 5.53 10.61
CA ASP A 170 16.76 6.28 9.85
C ASP A 170 16.23 6.81 8.50
N TYR A 171 14.92 6.76 8.30
CA TYR A 171 14.23 7.14 7.06
C TYR A 171 14.29 8.65 6.82
N GLU A 172 14.61 9.06 5.59
CA GLU A 172 14.67 10.46 5.17
C GLU A 172 13.67 10.80 4.09
N TRP A 173 13.57 9.95 3.06
CA TRP A 173 12.66 10.14 1.94
C TRP A 173 12.04 8.82 1.55
N SER A 174 10.80 8.87 1.10
CA SER A 174 10.10 7.72 0.55
C SER A 174 9.58 8.01 -0.86
N ALA A 175 9.62 7.00 -1.70
CA ALA A 175 8.93 7.00 -2.98
C ALA A 175 8.15 5.70 -3.11
N ASN A 176 6.86 5.81 -3.42
CA ASN A 176 5.95 4.68 -3.52
C ASN A 176 5.24 4.72 -4.86
N THR A 177 4.96 3.54 -5.39
CA THR A 177 4.14 3.39 -6.60
C THR A 177 3.17 2.25 -6.44
N ALA A 178 2.05 2.33 -7.14
CA ALA A 178 1.09 1.25 -7.21
C ALA A 178 0.36 1.26 -8.53
N VAL A 179 0.13 0.07 -9.07
CA VAL A 179 -0.71 -0.16 -10.24
C VAL A 179 -1.68 -1.27 -9.94
N GLU A 180 -2.95 -1.04 -10.18
CA GLU A 180 -3.98 -2.08 -10.13
C GLU A 180 -4.71 -2.15 -11.46
N VAL A 181 -4.89 -3.36 -11.97
CA VAL A 181 -5.68 -3.65 -13.17
C VAL A 181 -6.85 -4.54 -12.78
N ARG A 182 -8.06 -4.09 -13.04
CA ARG A 182 -9.30 -4.83 -12.77
C ARG A 182 -10.08 -5.03 -14.04
N ARG A 183 -10.53 -6.26 -14.28
CA ARG A 183 -11.33 -6.60 -15.46
C ARG A 183 -12.55 -7.43 -15.06
N PRO A 184 -13.78 -6.99 -15.34
CA PRO A 184 -14.95 -7.83 -15.22
C PRO A 184 -14.89 -8.96 -16.28
N VAL A 185 -15.24 -10.16 -15.87
CA VAL A 185 -15.27 -11.34 -16.75
C VAL A 185 -16.72 -11.82 -16.94
N HIS A 186 -17.52 -11.72 -15.89
CA HIS A 186 -18.93 -12.09 -15.86
C HIS A 186 -19.68 -11.17 -14.88
N PRO A 187 -21.00 -10.97 -14.96
CA PRO A 187 -21.75 -10.31 -13.89
C PRO A 187 -21.43 -10.95 -12.54
N GLY A 188 -20.95 -10.17 -11.58
CA GLY A 188 -20.55 -10.64 -10.25
C GLY A 188 -19.16 -11.27 -10.17
N LEU A 189 -18.42 -11.44 -11.28
CA LEU A 189 -17.07 -12.03 -11.28
C LEU A 189 -16.09 -11.17 -12.07
N GLY A 190 -14.96 -10.88 -11.49
CA GLY A 190 -13.82 -10.19 -12.15
C GLY A 190 -12.50 -10.87 -11.82
N VAL A 191 -11.46 -10.39 -12.49
CA VAL A 191 -10.07 -10.71 -12.19
C VAL A 191 -9.32 -9.42 -11.93
N PHE A 192 -8.26 -9.50 -11.15
CA PHE A 192 -7.37 -8.37 -10.92
C PHE A 192 -5.91 -8.79 -10.85
N ALA A 193 -5.05 -7.83 -11.08
CA ALA A 193 -3.63 -7.90 -10.76
C ALA A 193 -3.22 -6.56 -10.15
N ARG A 194 -2.38 -6.62 -9.14
CA ARG A 194 -1.85 -5.45 -8.44
C ARG A 194 -0.34 -5.59 -8.30
N GLY A 195 0.35 -4.47 -8.47
CA GLY A 195 1.77 -4.35 -8.18
C GLY A 195 2.03 -3.08 -7.41
N THR A 196 2.87 -3.14 -6.37
CA THR A 196 3.25 -1.97 -5.57
C THR A 196 4.77 -1.82 -5.47
N GLY A 197 5.31 -0.62 -5.31
CA GLY A 197 6.72 -0.24 -5.21
C GLY A 197 7.04 0.68 -4.07
N HIS A 198 8.07 0.35 -3.30
CA HIS A 198 8.49 1.16 -2.19
C HIS A 198 10.01 1.35 -2.16
N LEU A 199 10.45 2.60 -2.16
CA LEU A 199 11.82 3.00 -1.93
C LEU A 199 11.86 3.84 -0.66
N MET A 200 12.76 3.48 0.25
CA MET A 200 13.03 4.23 1.44
C MET A 200 14.51 4.64 1.45
N PHE A 201 14.74 5.94 1.27
CA PHE A 201 16.06 6.51 1.38
C PHE A 201 16.38 6.72 2.85
N VAL A 202 17.49 6.17 3.31
CA VAL A 202 17.91 6.23 4.71
C VAL A 202 19.07 7.20 4.88
N SER A 203 19.25 7.65 6.11
CA SER A 203 20.36 8.57 6.45
C SER A 203 21.71 7.97 6.05
N PRO A 204 22.57 8.70 5.32
CA PRO A 204 23.89 8.24 4.93
C PRO A 204 24.78 7.80 6.11
N GLU A 205 24.52 8.35 7.31
CA GLU A 205 25.26 8.03 8.53
C GLU A 205 25.08 6.57 8.97
N ARG A 206 24.01 5.89 8.51
CA ARG A 206 23.68 4.52 8.91
C ARG A 206 24.29 3.44 8.02
N ALA A 207 24.91 3.78 6.92
CA ALA A 207 25.59 2.86 5.99
C ALA A 207 24.69 1.69 5.46
N ARG A 208 23.36 1.84 5.51
CA ARG A 208 22.41 0.81 5.06
C ARG A 208 22.06 0.91 3.57
N GLY A 209 22.29 2.07 2.97
CA GLY A 209 21.84 2.37 1.60
C GLY A 209 20.30 2.45 1.48
N THR A 210 19.83 2.70 0.27
CA THR A 210 18.39 2.77 -0.03
C THR A 210 17.74 1.41 0.18
N GLN A 211 16.66 1.37 0.96
CA GLN A 211 15.89 0.18 1.19
C GLN A 211 14.81 0.05 0.10
N THR A 212 14.59 -1.16 -0.37
CA THR A 212 13.61 -1.44 -1.43
C THR A 212 12.67 -2.53 -0.99
N GLY A 213 11.42 -2.36 -1.31
CA GLY A 213 10.43 -3.37 -1.05
C GLY A 213 9.36 -3.43 -2.14
N GLY A 214 8.44 -4.45 -2.11
CA GLY A 214 7.43 -4.63 -3.13
C GLY A 214 6.58 -5.86 -3.10
N GLU A 215 5.40 -5.74 -3.68
CA GLU A 215 4.41 -6.80 -3.77
C GLU A 215 3.86 -6.92 -5.18
N ILE A 216 3.63 -8.14 -5.61
CA ILE A 216 2.84 -8.47 -6.80
C ILE A 216 1.79 -9.48 -6.37
N GLU A 217 0.53 -9.21 -6.66
CA GLU A 217 -0.58 -10.11 -6.42
C GLU A 217 -1.51 -10.20 -7.62
N GLY A 218 -2.27 -11.28 -7.69
CA GLY A 218 -3.33 -11.44 -8.67
C GLY A 218 -4.36 -12.45 -8.20
N GLY A 219 -5.59 -12.31 -8.69
CA GLY A 219 -6.67 -13.13 -8.20
C GLY A 219 -8.02 -12.87 -8.84
N ILE A 220 -9.04 -13.33 -8.16
CA ILE A 220 -10.43 -13.19 -8.55
C ILE A 220 -11.18 -12.23 -7.63
N ARG A 221 -12.19 -11.56 -8.19
CA ARG A 221 -13.08 -10.62 -7.50
C ARG A 221 -14.50 -11.11 -7.60
N LEU A 222 -15.15 -11.31 -6.47
CA LEU A 222 -16.58 -11.61 -6.37
C LEU A 222 -17.30 -10.33 -5.97
N MET A 223 -18.10 -9.78 -6.88
CA MET A 223 -18.82 -8.53 -6.69
C MET A 223 -20.21 -8.81 -6.12
N GLY A 224 -20.45 -8.34 -4.90
CA GLY A 224 -21.74 -8.40 -4.22
C GLY A 224 -22.45 -7.04 -4.21
N GLN A 225 -23.64 -6.97 -3.62
CA GLN A 225 -24.42 -5.74 -3.48
C GLN A 225 -23.76 -4.74 -2.50
N ALA A 226 -23.09 -5.23 -1.48
CA ALA A 226 -22.53 -4.41 -0.39
C ALA A 226 -21.00 -4.28 -0.47
N GLY A 227 -20.36 -4.87 -1.46
CA GLY A 227 -18.90 -4.82 -1.59
C GLY A 227 -18.34 -5.94 -2.45
N VAL A 228 -17.03 -6.12 -2.35
CA VAL A 228 -16.25 -7.08 -3.15
C VAL A 228 -15.46 -7.98 -2.21
N ALA A 229 -15.44 -9.29 -2.51
CA ALA A 229 -14.49 -10.22 -1.94
C ALA A 229 -13.42 -10.57 -2.99
N GLU A 230 -12.16 -10.44 -2.62
CA GLU A 230 -11.02 -10.82 -3.44
C GLU A 230 -10.34 -12.05 -2.82
N PHE A 231 -9.92 -12.99 -3.67
CA PHE A 231 -9.03 -14.08 -3.31
C PHE A 231 -7.81 -14.00 -4.18
N PHE A 232 -6.62 -13.99 -3.58
CA PHE A 232 -5.40 -13.72 -4.29
C PHE A 232 -4.24 -14.64 -3.88
N ALA A 233 -3.27 -14.72 -4.77
CA ALA A 233 -1.93 -15.19 -4.48
C ALA A 233 -0.93 -14.12 -4.90
N GLY A 234 0.19 -14.04 -4.21
CA GLY A 234 1.19 -13.02 -4.47
C GLY A 234 2.57 -13.36 -3.96
N PHE A 235 3.48 -12.45 -4.22
CA PHE A 235 4.83 -12.45 -3.71
C PHE A 235 5.15 -11.06 -3.16
N GLU A 236 5.72 -11.01 -1.96
CA GLU A 236 6.18 -9.78 -1.34
C GLU A 236 7.65 -9.86 -0.96
N ARG A 237 8.34 -8.73 -1.12
CA ARG A 237 9.62 -8.42 -0.49
C ARG A 237 9.44 -7.20 0.38
N ARG A 238 9.61 -7.36 1.69
CA ARG A 238 9.47 -6.28 2.69
C ARG A 238 10.83 -5.97 3.31
N PHE A 239 11.27 -4.71 3.24
CA PHE A 239 12.42 -4.25 4.01
C PHE A 239 11.98 -3.99 5.46
N ASP A 240 12.90 -4.08 6.38
CA ASP A 240 12.66 -3.86 7.81
C ASP A 240 11.37 -4.57 8.29
N ALA A 241 11.20 -5.84 7.86
CA ALA A 241 9.98 -6.60 8.08
C ALA A 241 9.65 -6.75 9.58
N HIS A 242 10.68 -6.89 10.41
CA HIS A 242 10.54 -6.84 11.86
C HIS A 242 11.09 -5.53 12.41
N GLN A 243 10.48 -4.99 13.46
CA GLN A 243 10.79 -3.65 13.98
C GLN A 243 12.16 -3.53 14.64
N LEU A 244 12.74 -4.63 15.11
CA LEU A 244 13.98 -4.65 15.87
C LEU A 244 15.18 -5.18 15.08
N ASP A 245 14.95 -5.80 13.94
CA ASP A 245 16.00 -6.16 13.00
C ASP A 245 15.76 -5.38 11.69
N PHE A 246 16.77 -4.86 11.08
CA PHE A 246 16.66 -4.13 9.83
C PHE A 246 16.86 -5.06 8.63
N GLU A 247 16.38 -6.31 8.72
CA GLU A 247 16.54 -7.30 7.68
C GLU A 247 15.34 -7.30 6.72
N PRO A 248 15.56 -7.36 5.41
CA PRO A 248 14.50 -7.60 4.45
C PRO A 248 14.05 -9.06 4.53
N ARG A 249 12.75 -9.29 4.33
CA ARG A 249 12.13 -10.59 4.20
C ARG A 249 11.40 -10.69 2.87
N HIS A 250 11.16 -11.91 2.43
CA HIS A 250 10.35 -12.18 1.25
C HIS A 250 9.58 -13.48 1.43
N TRP A 251 8.39 -13.52 0.85
CA TRP A 251 7.50 -14.69 0.94
C TRP A 251 6.51 -14.73 -0.21
N PHE A 252 6.06 -15.93 -0.51
CA PHE A 252 4.81 -16.13 -1.23
C PHE A 252 3.66 -16.03 -0.25
N MET A 253 2.52 -15.55 -0.72
CA MET A 253 1.32 -15.41 0.10
C MET A 253 0.08 -15.84 -0.65
N VAL A 254 -0.92 -16.28 0.10
CA VAL A 254 -2.27 -16.55 -0.37
C VAL A 254 -3.23 -15.92 0.61
N GLY A 255 -4.20 -15.18 0.13
CA GLY A 255 -5.07 -14.43 1.02
C GLY A 255 -6.43 -14.12 0.44
N PHE A 256 -7.19 -13.44 1.27
CA PHE A 256 -8.47 -12.84 0.88
C PHE A 256 -8.55 -11.39 1.34
N ARG A 257 -9.42 -10.64 0.67
CA ARG A 257 -9.73 -9.25 1.03
C ARG A 257 -11.22 -9.00 0.86
N VAL A 258 -11.81 -8.29 1.80
CA VAL A 258 -13.18 -7.78 1.72
C VAL A 258 -13.10 -6.26 1.63
N LEU A 259 -13.74 -5.73 0.61
CA LEU A 259 -13.78 -4.31 0.31
C LEU A 259 -15.24 -3.87 0.28
N ARG A 260 -15.58 -2.81 0.99
CA ARG A 260 -16.84 -2.09 0.81
C ARG A 260 -16.60 -1.00 -0.24
N GLN A 261 -17.46 -0.92 -1.21
CA GLN A 261 -17.46 0.14 -2.23
C GLN A 261 -18.77 0.89 -2.19
#